data_50df0eed78f663f77bb729a09e35f4fb
#
_entry.id   50df0eed78f663f77bb729a09e35f4fb
#
_cell.length_a   1.000
_cell.length_b   1.000
_cell.length_c   1.000
_cell.angle_alpha   90.00
_cell.angle_beta   90.00
_cell.angle_gamma   90.00
#
_symmetry.space_group_name_H-M   'P 1'
#
loop_
_entity.id
_entity.type
_entity.pdbx_description
1 polymer ?
#
loop_
_entity_poly.entity_id
_entity_poly.type
_entity_poly.pdbx_seq_one_letter_code
_entity_poly.pdbx_strand_id
1 'polypeptide(L)'
;MRALSLGSAQESLCVLCLGAHSDDIEIGAGGSLLSLVAGGAKLDVVWLVLSGRGARGDEARASAHSFLEGVANPIVTIADFDDSYFPTQGREIKEWLASQAKRVKPD
;
A
#
# COMPACT_ATOMS: atom_id res chain seq x y z
N MET A 1 0.22 -5.17 -29.18
CA MET A 1 0.43 -4.48 -27.89
C MET A 1 1.50 -5.22 -27.10
N ARG A 2 2.45 -4.51 -26.55
CA ARG A 2 3.45 -5.12 -25.68
C ARG A 2 2.91 -5.29 -24.27
N ALA A 3 3.11 -6.47 -23.70
CA ALA A 3 2.80 -6.69 -22.31
C ALA A 3 3.86 -6.02 -21.42
N LEU A 4 3.44 -5.33 -20.39
CA LEU A 4 4.32 -4.80 -19.36
C LEU A 4 4.59 -5.92 -18.34
N SER A 5 5.86 -6.19 -18.08
CA SER A 5 6.28 -7.15 -17.06
C SER A 5 6.99 -6.44 -15.93
N LEU A 6 6.57 -6.69 -14.70
CA LEU A 6 7.17 -6.15 -13.49
C LEU A 6 8.02 -7.23 -12.82
N GLY A 7 9.17 -7.51 -13.42
CA GLY A 7 10.10 -8.52 -12.90
C GLY A 7 9.87 -9.92 -13.47
N SER A 8 10.68 -10.88 -13.04
CA SER A 8 10.56 -12.27 -13.44
C SER A 8 9.62 -13.04 -12.51
N ALA A 9 9.05 -14.14 -13.02
CA ALA A 9 8.14 -15.01 -12.24
C ALA A 9 8.82 -15.68 -11.03
N GLN A 10 10.13 -15.66 -10.95
CA GLN A 10 10.90 -16.28 -9.86
C GLN A 10 11.39 -15.29 -8.81
N GLU A 11 11.33 -14.01 -9.09
CA GLU A 11 11.76 -12.97 -8.18
C GLU A 11 10.58 -12.43 -7.35
N SER A 12 10.85 -12.15 -6.08
CA SER A 12 9.90 -11.44 -5.24
C SER A 12 9.89 -9.96 -5.63
N LEU A 13 8.71 -9.41 -5.82
CA LEU A 13 8.51 -7.99 -6.12
C LEU A 13 8.04 -7.29 -4.86
N CYS A 14 8.79 -6.29 -4.41
CA CYS A 14 8.39 -5.46 -3.27
C CYS A 14 7.59 -4.26 -3.74
N VAL A 15 6.31 -4.23 -3.38
CA VAL A 15 5.38 -3.18 -3.80
C VAL A 15 4.98 -2.33 -2.60
N LEU A 16 5.23 -1.04 -2.70
CA LEU A 16 4.73 -0.07 -1.73
C LEU A 16 3.50 0.61 -2.32
N CYS A 17 2.36 0.42 -1.67
CA CYS A 17 1.11 1.07 -2.02
C CYS A 17 0.87 2.24 -1.08
N LEU A 18 0.53 3.39 -1.62
CA LEU A 18 0.29 4.60 -0.84
C LEU A 18 -1.06 5.20 -1.20
N GLY A 19 -1.89 5.40 -0.21
CA GLY A 19 -3.16 6.11 -0.31
C GLY A 19 -3.25 7.26 0.67
N ALA A 20 -3.91 8.33 0.29
CA ALA A 20 -4.17 9.47 1.17
C ALA A 20 -5.24 9.12 2.22
N HIS A 21 -6.26 8.42 1.79
CA HIS A 21 -7.42 8.04 2.61
C HIS A 21 -7.70 6.54 2.48
N SER A 22 -8.57 6.02 3.35
CA SER A 22 -9.14 4.69 3.17
C SER A 22 -9.84 4.60 1.80
N ASP A 23 -9.80 3.44 1.18
CA ASP A 23 -10.34 3.09 -0.15
C ASP A 23 -9.50 3.55 -1.35
N ASP A 24 -8.57 4.49 -1.22
CA ASP A 24 -7.78 5.00 -2.35
C ASP A 24 -6.98 3.91 -3.04
N ILE A 25 -6.29 3.06 -2.29
CA ILE A 25 -5.48 1.97 -2.86
C ILE A 25 -6.37 0.92 -3.47
N GLU A 26 -7.44 0.54 -2.80
CA GLU A 26 -8.40 -0.46 -3.28
C GLU A 26 -8.98 -0.06 -4.64
N ILE A 27 -9.43 1.19 -4.75
CA ILE A 27 -10.01 1.72 -5.98
C ILE A 27 -8.95 1.89 -7.07
N GLY A 28 -7.79 2.43 -6.72
CA GLY A 28 -6.75 2.78 -7.68
C GLY A 28 -5.90 1.60 -8.15
N ALA A 29 -5.60 0.66 -7.27
CA ALA A 29 -4.62 -0.41 -7.53
C ALA A 29 -5.06 -1.80 -7.08
N GLY A 30 -6.19 -1.94 -6.40
CA GLY A 30 -6.63 -3.23 -5.84
C GLY A 30 -6.78 -4.32 -6.89
N GLY A 31 -7.37 -4.00 -8.03
CA GLY A 31 -7.51 -4.94 -9.15
C GLY A 31 -6.17 -5.39 -9.71
N SER A 32 -5.20 -4.48 -9.82
CA SER A 32 -3.84 -4.80 -10.29
C SER A 32 -3.12 -5.74 -9.33
N LEU A 33 -3.24 -5.51 -8.03
CA LEU A 33 -2.66 -6.39 -7.01
C LEU A 33 -3.28 -7.78 -7.04
N LEU A 34 -4.61 -7.87 -7.13
CA LEU A 34 -5.32 -9.14 -7.22
C LEU A 34 -4.92 -9.90 -8.48
N SER A 35 -4.75 -9.22 -9.61
CA SER A 35 -4.28 -9.82 -10.87
C SER A 35 -2.86 -10.37 -10.75
N LEU A 36 -1.96 -9.66 -10.10
CA LEU A 36 -0.59 -10.11 -9.86
C LEU A 36 -0.56 -11.38 -8.99
N VAL A 37 -1.33 -11.39 -7.92
CA VAL A 37 -1.45 -12.55 -7.03
C VAL A 37 -2.05 -13.74 -7.78
N ALA A 38 -3.14 -13.53 -8.51
CA ALA A 38 -3.78 -14.58 -9.30
C ALA A 38 -2.86 -15.15 -10.39
N GLY A 39 -1.97 -14.32 -10.95
CA GLY A 39 -0.96 -14.72 -11.92
C GLY A 39 0.25 -15.45 -11.32
N GLY A 40 0.28 -15.69 -10.02
CA GLY A 40 1.34 -16.41 -9.34
C GLY A 40 2.57 -15.57 -8.97
N ALA A 41 2.47 -14.23 -9.06
CA ALA A 41 3.56 -13.36 -8.65
C ALA A 41 3.82 -13.47 -7.14
N LYS A 42 5.10 -13.49 -6.78
CA LYS A 42 5.51 -13.42 -5.38
C LYS A 42 5.62 -11.96 -4.98
N LEU A 43 4.75 -11.52 -4.10
CA LEU A 43 4.69 -10.13 -3.67
C LEU A 43 5.05 -9.98 -2.20
N ASP A 44 5.92 -9.00 -1.93
CA ASP A 44 6.04 -8.38 -0.62
C ASP A 44 5.31 -7.05 -0.71
N VAL A 45 4.24 -6.87 0.06
CA VAL A 45 3.41 -5.67 -0.04
C VAL A 45 3.49 -4.87 1.24
N VAL A 46 3.77 -3.59 1.08
CA VAL A 46 3.64 -2.58 2.13
C VAL A 46 2.52 -1.63 1.74
N TRP A 47 1.50 -1.57 2.57
CA TRP A 47 0.27 -0.81 2.32
C TRP A 47 0.18 0.33 3.32
N LEU A 48 0.31 1.55 2.85
CA LEU A 48 0.37 2.75 3.68
C LEU A 48 -0.82 3.67 3.37
N VAL A 49 -1.53 4.08 4.40
CA VAL A 49 -2.60 5.08 4.29
C VAL A 49 -2.26 6.25 5.22
N LEU A 50 -2.34 7.47 4.70
CA LEU A 50 -1.95 8.66 5.45
C LEU A 50 -2.94 9.03 6.55
N SER A 51 -4.24 8.83 6.35
CA SER A 51 -5.25 9.22 7.32
C SER A 51 -6.24 8.09 7.59
N GLY A 52 -6.47 7.83 8.86
CA GLY A 52 -7.48 6.90 9.33
C GLY A 52 -7.48 6.86 10.85
N ARG A 53 -8.56 7.35 11.45
CA ARG A 53 -8.73 7.36 12.91
C ARG A 53 -9.96 6.57 13.32
N GLY A 54 -9.89 5.91 14.48
CA GLY A 54 -11.01 5.18 15.05
C GLY A 54 -11.58 4.13 14.10
N ALA A 55 -12.87 4.12 13.92
CA ALA A 55 -13.58 3.14 13.09
C ALA A 55 -13.09 3.15 11.63
N ARG A 56 -12.75 4.32 11.07
CA ARG A 56 -12.20 4.41 9.71
C ARG A 56 -10.86 3.71 9.58
N GLY A 57 -10.01 3.82 10.58
CA GLY A 57 -8.73 3.11 10.60
C GLY A 57 -8.92 1.60 10.68
N ASP A 58 -9.85 1.15 11.49
CA ASP A 58 -10.16 -0.28 11.63
C ASP A 58 -10.74 -0.86 10.33
N GLU A 59 -11.65 -0.14 9.69
CA GLU A 59 -12.19 -0.52 8.38
C GLU A 59 -11.12 -0.55 7.30
N ALA A 60 -10.23 0.44 7.29
CA ALA A 60 -9.12 0.50 6.34
C ALA A 60 -8.18 -0.70 6.50
N ARG A 61 -7.85 -1.08 7.73
CA ARG A 61 -7.03 -2.28 7.99
C ARG A 61 -7.72 -3.55 7.54
N ALA A 62 -9.00 -3.71 7.88
CA ALA A 62 -9.78 -4.88 7.49
C ALA A 62 -9.85 -5.02 5.96
N SER A 63 -10.11 -3.92 5.27
CA SER A 63 -10.15 -3.90 3.81
C SER A 63 -8.79 -4.26 3.19
N ALA A 64 -7.70 -3.66 3.69
CA ALA A 64 -6.35 -3.97 3.22
C ALA A 64 -6.03 -5.46 3.38
N HIS A 65 -6.28 -6.04 4.53
CA HIS A 65 -6.03 -7.47 4.77
C HIS A 65 -6.90 -8.36 3.88
N SER A 66 -8.12 -7.97 3.57
CA SER A 66 -8.98 -8.69 2.63
C SER A 66 -8.37 -8.71 1.22
N PHE A 67 -7.89 -7.56 0.72
CA PHE A 67 -7.21 -7.50 -0.58
C PHE A 67 -5.88 -8.26 -0.61
N LEU A 68 -5.22 -8.40 0.53
CA LEU A 68 -3.90 -9.00 0.66
C LEU A 68 -3.91 -10.44 1.17
N GLU A 69 -5.06 -11.12 1.15
CA GLU A 69 -5.17 -12.52 1.61
C GLU A 69 -4.21 -13.46 0.88
N GLY A 70 -3.96 -13.23 -0.41
CA GLY A 70 -3.01 -14.03 -1.20
C GLY A 70 -1.55 -13.63 -1.03
N VAL A 71 -1.25 -12.65 -0.20
CA VAL A 71 0.11 -12.13 0.03
C VAL A 71 0.59 -12.61 1.40
N ALA A 72 1.79 -13.20 1.44
CA ALA A 72 2.39 -13.63 2.69
C ALA A 72 2.96 -12.42 3.45
N ASN A 73 2.62 -12.30 4.73
CA ASN A 73 3.18 -11.30 5.64
C ASN A 73 3.07 -9.84 5.13
N PRO A 74 1.89 -9.38 4.72
CA PRO A 74 1.75 -7.99 4.30
C PRO A 74 1.96 -7.03 5.47
N ILE A 75 2.54 -5.87 5.19
CA ILE A 75 2.69 -4.80 6.19
C ILE A 75 1.64 -3.74 5.88
N VAL A 76 0.72 -3.53 6.82
CA VAL A 76 -0.36 -2.53 6.69
C VAL A 76 -0.18 -1.48 7.78
N THR A 77 0.01 -0.24 7.39
CA THR A 77 0.16 0.87 8.33
C THR A 77 -0.82 1.98 7.96
N ILE A 78 -1.67 2.34 8.89
CA ILE A 78 -2.61 3.44 8.76
C ILE A 78 -2.11 4.55 9.69
N ALA A 79 -1.62 5.63 9.11
CA ALA A 79 -1.21 6.80 9.87
C ALA A 79 -2.43 7.63 10.28
N ASP A 80 -2.21 8.60 11.12
CA ASP A 80 -3.30 9.45 11.64
C ASP A 80 -3.10 10.94 11.31
N PHE A 81 -2.48 11.24 10.16
CA PHE A 81 -2.42 12.60 9.68
C PHE A 81 -3.84 13.15 9.45
N ASP A 82 -4.00 14.44 9.66
CA ASP A 82 -5.29 15.08 9.49
C ASP A 82 -5.54 15.34 8.00
N ASP A 83 -6.52 14.65 7.43
CA ASP A 83 -6.84 14.69 6.00
C ASP A 83 -7.25 16.08 5.51
N SER A 84 -7.84 16.89 6.38
CA SER A 84 -8.24 18.26 6.04
C SER A 84 -7.05 19.23 5.98
N TYR A 85 -5.91 18.86 6.53
CA TYR A 85 -4.77 19.76 6.71
C TYR A 85 -3.45 19.19 6.20
N PHE A 86 -3.47 18.26 5.24
CA PHE A 86 -2.25 17.69 4.67
C PHE A 86 -1.20 18.72 4.26
N PRO A 87 -1.57 19.84 3.60
CA PRO A 87 -0.57 20.85 3.22
C PRO A 87 0.21 21.44 4.40
N THR A 88 -0.41 21.58 5.56
CA THR A 88 0.26 22.09 6.76
C THR A 88 1.12 21.04 7.47
N GLN A 89 0.93 19.77 7.11
CA GLN A 89 1.67 18.62 7.65
C GLN A 89 2.68 18.06 6.64
N GLY A 90 3.00 18.83 5.60
CA GLY A 90 3.83 18.35 4.50
C GLY A 90 5.20 17.84 4.93
N ARG A 91 5.84 18.51 5.90
CA ARG A 91 7.13 18.09 6.44
C ARG A 91 7.01 16.72 7.13
N GLU A 92 6.04 16.57 8.01
CA GLU A 92 5.84 15.34 8.81
C GLU A 92 5.48 14.16 7.89
N ILE A 93 4.62 14.40 6.91
CA ILE A 93 4.24 13.38 5.92
C ILE A 93 5.47 12.96 5.11
N LYS A 94 6.24 13.93 4.62
CA LYS A 94 7.45 13.65 3.83
C LYS A 94 8.46 12.83 4.63
N GLU A 95 8.72 13.20 5.87
CA GLU A 95 9.67 12.50 6.73
C GLU A 95 9.18 11.08 7.05
N TRP A 96 7.87 10.92 7.31
CA TRP A 96 7.27 9.62 7.56
C TRP A 96 7.39 8.71 6.33
N LEU A 97 7.05 9.21 5.14
CA LEU A 97 7.17 8.44 3.89
C LEU A 97 8.61 8.07 3.60
N ALA A 98 9.54 8.98 3.80
CA ALA A 98 10.96 8.71 3.60
C ALA A 98 11.46 7.59 4.54
N SER A 99 11.01 7.60 5.80
CA SER A 99 11.35 6.55 6.76
C SER A 99 10.79 5.18 6.34
N GLN A 100 9.56 5.14 5.83
CA GLN A 100 8.94 3.91 5.35
C GLN A 100 9.69 3.36 4.12
N ALA A 101 9.94 4.20 3.13
CA ALA A 101 10.62 3.81 1.89
C ALA A 101 12.05 3.31 2.16
N LYS A 102 12.77 3.97 3.05
CA LYS A 102 14.13 3.57 3.43
C LYS A 102 14.17 2.19 4.10
N ARG A 103 13.17 1.90 4.93
CA ARG A 103 13.07 0.61 5.64
C ARG A 103 12.69 -0.52 4.69
N VAL A 104 11.80 -0.26 3.75
CA VAL A 104 11.19 -1.26 2.87
C VAL A 104 12.00 -1.49 1.59
N LYS A 105 12.57 -0.45 1.03
CA LYS A 105 13.29 -0.46 -0.26
C LYS A 105 12.43 -1.08 -1.38
N PRO A 106 11.29 -0.47 -1.73
CA PRO A 106 10.40 -1.01 -2.75
C PRO A 106 11.03 -0.95 -4.15
N ASP A 107 10.60 -1.88 -4.99
CA ASP A 107 10.97 -1.90 -6.42
C ASP A 107 10.22 -0.83 -7.22
#